data_8fae229efc74b820195647dda5cf3551
#
_entry.id   8fae229efc74b820195647dda5cf3551
#
_cell.length_a   1.000
_cell.length_b   1.000
_cell.length_c   1.000
_cell.angle_alpha   90.00
_cell.angle_beta   90.00
_cell.angle_gamma   90.00
#
_symmetry.space_group_name_H-M   'P 1'
#
loop_
_entity.id
_entity.type
_entity.pdbx_description
1 polymer ?
#
loop_
_entity_poly.entity_id
_entity_poly.type
_entity_poly.pdbx_seq_one_letter_code
_entity_poly.pdbx_strand_id
1 'polypeptide(L)'
;MSLTVPTAVLDAAERGPIDDAVFLDVIRTSLPYAWDVVAAAAADRASERPFGEHEVPPPSEAERGQLLRALASNAIRGALERHHGVVLAFQNCHNVAAFAPAAVDGTAYRAFVSPRGQLLHQSPELRDC
;
A
#
# COMPACT_ATOMS: atom_id res chain seq x y z
N MET A 1 3.62 15.57 2.20
CA MET A 1 2.54 15.14 3.12
C MET A 1 3.13 14.46 4.34
N SER A 2 2.88 15.01 5.51
CA SER A 2 3.38 14.47 6.79
C SER A 2 2.30 13.64 7.47
N LEU A 3 2.72 12.70 8.31
CA LEU A 3 1.78 12.01 9.19
C LEU A 3 1.32 12.95 10.29
N THR A 4 0.05 12.84 10.68
CA THR A 4 -0.50 13.52 11.83
C THR A 4 -0.31 12.63 13.05
N VAL A 5 0.64 13.00 13.91
CA VAL A 5 1.03 12.16 15.04
C VAL A 5 0.67 12.85 16.36
N PRO A 6 -0.17 12.23 17.22
CA PRO A 6 -0.46 12.78 18.54
C PRO A 6 0.83 12.91 19.38
N THR A 7 0.85 13.96 20.21
CA THR A 7 2.02 14.22 21.06
C THR A 7 2.41 13.04 21.95
N ALA A 8 1.41 12.33 22.49
CA ALA A 8 1.66 11.14 23.31
C ALA A 8 2.37 10.03 22.54
N VAL A 9 2.07 9.87 21.25
CA VAL A 9 2.72 8.88 20.37
C VAL A 9 4.15 9.30 20.06
N LEU A 10 4.39 10.60 19.80
CA LEU A 10 5.75 11.11 19.62
C LEU A 10 6.60 10.88 20.85
N ASP A 11 6.07 11.18 22.03
CA ASP A 11 6.76 10.97 23.30
C ASP A 11 7.11 9.49 23.52
N ALA A 12 6.19 8.61 23.19
CA ALA A 12 6.42 7.16 23.26
C ALA A 12 7.50 6.70 22.28
N ALA A 13 7.50 7.24 21.06
CA ALA A 13 8.48 6.92 20.04
C ALA A 13 9.90 7.36 20.44
N GLU A 14 10.03 8.47 21.14
CA GLU A 14 11.32 8.95 21.67
C GLU A 14 11.87 8.01 22.75
N ARG A 15 11.00 7.29 23.46
CA ARG A 15 11.38 6.37 24.52
C ARG A 15 11.66 4.94 24.06
N GLY A 16 11.19 4.55 22.89
CA GLY A 16 11.40 3.19 22.40
C GLY A 16 10.49 2.81 21.25
N PRO A 17 10.41 1.51 20.93
CA PRO A 17 9.56 0.99 19.85
C PRO A 17 8.08 1.31 20.06
N ILE A 18 7.35 1.37 18.94
CA ILE A 18 5.91 1.62 18.92
C ILE A 18 5.20 0.34 18.47
N ASP A 19 4.12 -0.01 19.15
CA ASP A 19 3.29 -1.15 18.77
C ASP A 19 2.62 -0.91 17.41
N ASP A 20 2.49 -1.99 16.62
CA ASP A 20 1.82 -1.92 15.31
C ASP A 20 0.42 -1.31 15.41
N ALA A 21 -0.35 -1.65 16.43
CA ALA A 21 -1.72 -1.12 16.60
C ALA A 21 -1.73 0.42 16.70
N VAL A 22 -0.78 1.00 17.42
CA VAL A 22 -0.64 2.45 17.55
C VAL A 22 -0.21 3.08 16.23
N PHE A 23 0.76 2.47 15.56
CA PHE A 23 1.24 2.95 14.27
C PHE A 23 0.16 2.86 13.18
N LEU A 24 -0.59 1.75 13.13
CA LEU A 24 -1.70 1.58 12.20
C LEU A 24 -2.78 2.66 12.38
N ASP A 25 -3.05 3.05 13.62
CA ASP A 25 -4.00 4.13 13.91
C ASP A 25 -3.53 5.47 13.35
N VAL A 26 -2.24 5.76 13.46
CA VAL A 26 -1.62 6.96 12.86
C VAL A 26 -1.72 6.91 11.33
N ILE A 27 -1.44 5.77 10.73
CA ILE A 27 -1.54 5.58 9.26
C ILE A 27 -2.99 5.82 8.80
N ARG A 28 -3.94 5.15 9.42
CA ARG A 28 -5.36 5.25 9.06
C ARG A 28 -5.87 6.68 9.16
N THR A 29 -5.51 7.39 10.22
CA THR A 29 -5.92 8.76 10.45
C THR A 29 -5.25 9.74 9.48
N SER A 30 -3.97 9.53 9.17
CA SER A 30 -3.17 10.43 8.34
C SER A 30 -3.35 10.18 6.85
N LEU A 31 -3.53 8.92 6.44
CA LEU A 31 -3.58 8.49 5.05
C LEU A 31 -4.85 7.65 4.79
N PRO A 32 -6.05 8.22 5.00
CA PRO A 32 -7.29 7.44 4.93
C PRO A 32 -7.56 6.84 3.55
N TYR A 33 -7.25 7.55 2.48
CA TYR A 33 -7.42 7.03 1.13
C TYR A 33 -6.50 5.82 0.87
N ALA A 34 -5.22 5.95 1.21
CA ALA A 34 -4.27 4.84 1.05
C ALA A 34 -4.67 3.63 1.90
N TRP A 35 -5.16 3.87 3.11
CA TRP A 35 -5.70 2.81 3.97
C TRP A 35 -6.83 2.05 3.27
N ASP A 36 -7.79 2.78 2.70
CA ASP A 36 -8.95 2.17 2.04
C ASP A 36 -8.55 1.41 0.78
N VAL A 37 -7.61 1.92 -0.01
CA VAL A 37 -7.10 1.25 -1.22
C VAL A 37 -6.43 -0.08 -0.87
N VAL A 38 -5.58 -0.09 0.14
CA VAL A 38 -4.89 -1.31 0.58
C VAL A 38 -5.91 -2.32 1.13
N ALA A 39 -6.88 -1.87 1.92
CA ALA A 39 -7.95 -2.72 2.42
C ALA A 39 -8.78 -3.32 1.28
N ALA A 40 -9.08 -2.54 0.24
CA ALA A 40 -9.82 -3.02 -0.93
C ALA A 40 -9.02 -4.07 -1.72
N ALA A 41 -7.73 -3.86 -1.95
CA ALA A 41 -6.87 -4.84 -2.61
C ALA A 41 -6.78 -6.14 -1.80
N ALA A 42 -6.62 -6.03 -0.49
CA ALA A 42 -6.56 -7.20 0.39
C ALA A 42 -7.89 -7.98 0.40
N ALA A 43 -9.03 -7.28 0.38
CA ALA A 43 -10.35 -7.89 0.30
C ALA A 43 -10.59 -8.58 -1.04
N ASP A 44 -10.13 -7.97 -2.14
CA ASP A 44 -10.23 -8.53 -3.49
C ASP A 44 -9.47 -9.85 -3.63
N ARG A 45 -8.41 -10.06 -2.83
CA ARG A 45 -7.66 -11.32 -2.78
C ARG A 45 -8.52 -12.51 -2.33
N ALA A 46 -9.62 -12.26 -1.64
CA ALA A 46 -10.53 -13.33 -1.21
C ALA A 46 -11.29 -13.96 -2.38
N SER A 47 -11.24 -13.38 -3.59
CA SER A 47 -11.76 -13.98 -4.82
C SER A 47 -10.86 -15.12 -5.29
N GLU A 48 -11.28 -15.87 -6.30
CA GLU A 48 -10.53 -17.02 -6.85
C GLU A 48 -9.27 -16.65 -7.63
N ARG A 49 -8.90 -15.36 -7.66
CA ARG A 49 -7.71 -14.88 -8.37
C ARG A 49 -6.45 -15.13 -7.55
N PRO A 50 -5.26 -15.23 -8.20
CA PRO A 50 -3.99 -15.44 -7.49
C PRO A 50 -3.60 -14.28 -6.58
N PHE A 51 -4.16 -13.09 -6.80
CA PHE A 51 -3.94 -11.90 -5.98
C PHE A 51 -5.12 -10.95 -6.08
N GLY A 52 -5.27 -10.08 -5.08
CA GLY A 52 -6.22 -8.97 -5.11
C GLY A 52 -5.59 -7.72 -5.69
N GLU A 53 -6.39 -6.86 -6.28
CA GLU A 53 -5.92 -5.68 -7.01
C GLU A 53 -6.85 -4.50 -6.82
N HIS A 54 -6.28 -3.29 -6.81
CA HIS A 54 -7.03 -2.04 -6.90
C HIS A 54 -6.38 -1.18 -7.98
N GLU A 55 -7.08 -1.04 -9.11
CA GLU A 55 -6.56 -0.37 -10.31
C GLU A 55 -7.17 1.01 -10.55
N VAL A 56 -8.12 1.43 -9.72
CA VAL A 56 -8.82 2.71 -9.90
C VAL A 56 -7.86 3.87 -9.63
N PRO A 57 -7.67 4.80 -10.58
CA PRO A 57 -6.80 5.94 -10.36
C PRO A 57 -7.27 6.82 -9.19
N PRO A 58 -6.34 7.42 -8.43
CA PRO A 58 -6.70 8.36 -7.38
C PRO A 58 -7.47 9.56 -7.95
N PRO A 59 -8.52 10.02 -7.28
CA PRO A 59 -9.34 11.12 -7.78
C PRO A 59 -8.69 12.51 -7.67
N SER A 60 -7.57 12.62 -6.93
CA SER A 60 -6.89 13.91 -6.75
C SER A 60 -5.39 13.70 -6.52
N GLU A 61 -4.62 14.78 -6.66
CA GLU A 61 -3.19 14.80 -6.35
C GLU A 61 -2.91 14.47 -4.87
N ALA A 62 -3.75 14.95 -3.96
CA ALA A 62 -3.60 14.68 -2.54
C ALA A 62 -3.73 13.19 -2.24
N GLU A 63 -4.70 12.52 -2.87
CA GLU A 63 -4.94 11.09 -2.69
C GLU A 63 -3.86 10.23 -3.35
N ARG A 64 -3.36 10.66 -4.52
CA ARG A 64 -2.18 10.05 -5.13
C ARG A 64 -0.97 10.13 -4.20
N GLY A 65 -0.76 11.29 -3.58
CA GLY A 65 0.31 11.51 -2.62
C GLY A 65 0.23 10.56 -1.42
N GLN A 66 -0.98 10.25 -0.97
CA GLN A 66 -1.17 9.26 0.11
C GLN A 66 -0.67 7.87 -0.30
N LEU A 67 -1.03 7.40 -1.50
CA LEU A 67 -0.57 6.10 -2.00
C LEU A 67 0.96 6.05 -2.10
N LEU A 68 1.55 7.07 -2.71
CA LEU A 68 3.01 7.14 -2.84
C LEU A 68 3.69 7.15 -1.46
N ARG A 69 3.15 7.92 -0.53
CA ARG A 69 3.67 7.99 0.85
C ARG A 69 3.63 6.63 1.54
N ALA A 70 2.50 5.93 1.41
CA ALA A 70 2.31 4.63 2.06
C ALA A 70 3.18 3.54 1.43
N LEU A 71 3.16 3.42 0.10
CA LEU A 71 3.81 2.30 -0.59
C LEU A 71 5.33 2.48 -0.71
N ALA A 72 5.83 3.71 -0.72
CA ALA A 72 7.26 3.98 -0.74
C ALA A 72 7.93 3.87 0.63
N SER A 73 7.17 3.89 1.71
CA SER A 73 7.69 3.76 3.08
C SER A 73 7.75 2.29 3.49
N ASN A 74 8.94 1.78 3.76
CA ASN A 74 9.08 0.41 4.25
C ASN A 74 8.34 0.20 5.57
N ALA A 75 8.37 1.19 6.47
CA ALA A 75 7.69 1.10 7.77
C ALA A 75 6.16 1.06 7.61
N ILE A 76 5.60 1.95 6.81
CA ILE A 76 4.15 2.03 6.60
C ILE A 76 3.67 0.81 5.82
N ARG A 77 4.30 0.50 4.69
CA ARG A 77 3.95 -0.66 3.89
C ARG A 77 4.04 -1.95 4.70
N GLY A 78 5.13 -2.11 5.46
CA GLY A 78 5.32 -3.30 6.31
C GLY A 78 4.24 -3.46 7.37
N ALA A 79 3.81 -2.37 8.00
CA ALA A 79 2.73 -2.42 8.99
C ALA A 79 1.40 -2.82 8.33
N LEU A 80 1.09 -2.28 7.15
CA LEU A 80 -0.10 -2.64 6.38
C LEU A 80 -0.06 -4.11 5.94
N GLU A 81 1.08 -4.58 5.49
CA GLU A 81 1.27 -5.98 5.11
C GLU A 81 1.02 -6.93 6.28
N ARG A 82 1.56 -6.63 7.45
CA ARG A 82 1.34 -7.43 8.66
C ARG A 82 -0.13 -7.43 9.09
N HIS A 83 -0.76 -6.26 9.02
CA HIS A 83 -2.17 -6.11 9.41
C HIS A 83 -3.11 -6.93 8.53
N HIS A 84 -2.89 -6.94 7.22
CA HIS A 84 -3.74 -7.64 6.26
C HIS A 84 -3.26 -9.06 5.94
N GLY A 85 -2.08 -9.46 6.40
CA GLY A 85 -1.50 -10.77 6.10
C GLY A 85 -1.18 -10.96 4.61
N VAL A 86 -0.69 -9.92 3.97
CA VAL A 86 -0.39 -9.90 2.53
C VAL A 86 1.00 -9.32 2.26
N VAL A 87 1.47 -9.50 1.03
CA VAL A 87 2.60 -8.76 0.47
C VAL A 87 2.05 -7.79 -0.57
N LEU A 88 2.37 -6.52 -0.43
CA LEU A 88 1.90 -5.48 -1.33
C LEU A 88 2.89 -5.23 -2.45
N ALA A 89 2.37 -5.04 -3.66
CA ALA A 89 3.14 -4.61 -4.82
C ALA A 89 2.44 -3.41 -5.45
N PHE A 90 3.21 -2.56 -6.13
CA PHE A 90 2.71 -1.27 -6.58
C PHE A 90 3.23 -0.97 -7.99
N GLN A 91 2.33 -0.56 -8.87
CA GLN A 91 2.63 -0.17 -10.25
C GLN A 91 1.96 1.15 -10.59
N ASN A 92 2.61 1.94 -11.44
CA ASN A 92 1.99 3.08 -12.13
C ASN A 92 1.34 4.09 -11.19
N CYS A 93 1.90 4.33 -10.03
CA CYS A 93 1.42 5.28 -9.02
C CYS A 93 -0.04 5.07 -8.54
N HIS A 94 -0.73 4.04 -8.98
CA HIS A 94 -2.13 3.79 -8.56
C HIS A 94 -2.51 2.31 -8.45
N ASN A 95 -1.85 1.42 -9.16
CA ASN A 95 -2.22 0.01 -9.13
C ASN A 95 -1.57 -0.68 -7.93
N VAL A 96 -2.38 -1.06 -6.98
CA VAL A 96 -1.96 -1.77 -5.76
C VAL A 96 -2.43 -3.21 -5.83
N ALA A 97 -1.51 -4.15 -5.69
CA ALA A 97 -1.81 -5.58 -5.64
C ALA A 97 -1.46 -6.16 -4.28
N ALA A 98 -2.29 -7.07 -3.79
CA ALA A 98 -2.10 -7.79 -2.54
C ALA A 98 -1.95 -9.28 -2.83
N PHE A 99 -0.80 -9.85 -2.50
CA PHE A 99 -0.49 -11.27 -2.70
C PHE A 99 -0.48 -11.99 -1.35
N ALA A 100 -0.86 -13.26 -1.35
CA ALA A 100 -0.57 -14.12 -0.22
C ALA A 100 0.95 -14.22 -0.04
N PRO A 101 1.48 -14.22 1.19
CA PRO A 101 2.93 -14.32 1.40
C PRO A 101 3.57 -15.53 0.71
N ALA A 102 2.89 -16.65 0.64
CA ALA A 102 3.37 -17.85 -0.05
C ALA A 102 3.37 -17.72 -1.58
N ALA A 103 2.70 -16.70 -2.14
CA ALA A 103 2.58 -16.51 -3.59
C ALA A 103 3.71 -15.67 -4.20
N VAL A 104 4.61 -15.10 -3.38
CA VAL A 104 5.69 -14.21 -3.89
C VAL A 104 6.72 -14.94 -4.74
N ASP A 105 6.79 -16.26 -4.66
CA ASP A 105 7.63 -17.09 -5.54
C ASP A 105 6.90 -17.51 -6.81
N GLY A 106 5.62 -17.15 -6.94
CA GLY A 106 4.77 -17.57 -8.04
C GLY A 106 4.91 -16.72 -9.29
N THR A 107 4.36 -17.24 -10.39
CA THR A 107 4.41 -16.59 -11.71
C THR A 107 3.70 -15.24 -11.74
N ALA A 108 2.54 -15.12 -11.07
CA ALA A 108 1.76 -13.89 -11.06
C ALA A 108 2.51 -12.74 -10.38
N TYR A 109 3.13 -13.00 -9.23
CA TYR A 109 3.92 -11.99 -8.53
C TYR A 109 5.13 -11.56 -9.36
N ARG A 110 5.88 -12.52 -9.91
CA ARG A 110 7.04 -12.22 -10.75
C ARG A 110 6.67 -11.38 -11.98
N ALA A 111 5.54 -11.68 -12.61
CA ALA A 111 5.04 -10.89 -13.73
C ALA A 111 4.68 -9.48 -13.31
N PHE A 112 3.98 -9.31 -12.19
CA PHE A 112 3.54 -8.01 -11.69
C PHE A 112 4.73 -7.09 -11.37
N VAL A 113 5.77 -7.60 -10.74
CA VAL A 113 6.94 -6.81 -10.33
C VAL A 113 8.04 -6.74 -11.39
N SER A 114 7.84 -7.36 -12.55
CA SER A 114 8.83 -7.38 -13.63
C SER A 114 8.89 -6.04 -14.38
N PRO A 115 10.04 -5.71 -14.98
CA PRO A 115 10.13 -4.56 -15.88
C PRO A 115 9.12 -4.63 -17.03
N ARG A 116 8.91 -5.83 -17.60
CA ARG A 116 7.93 -6.04 -18.65
C ARG A 116 6.52 -5.71 -18.18
N GLY A 117 6.14 -6.17 -16.98
CA GLY A 117 4.83 -5.86 -16.39
C GLY A 117 4.64 -4.36 -16.21
N GLN A 118 5.65 -3.67 -15.70
CA GLN A 118 5.61 -2.23 -15.52
C GLN A 118 5.39 -1.49 -16.86
N LEU A 119 6.06 -1.91 -17.91
CA LEU A 119 5.93 -1.27 -19.22
C LEU A 119 4.58 -1.55 -19.89
N LEU A 120 4.07 -2.78 -19.77
CA LEU A 120 2.81 -3.15 -20.41
C LEU A 120 1.57 -2.58 -19.71
N HIS A 121 1.67 -2.25 -18.43
CA HIS A 121 0.54 -1.77 -17.64
C HIS A 121 0.54 -0.25 -17.45
N GLN A 122 1.22 0.50 -18.32
CA GLN A 122 1.15 1.96 -18.28
C GLN A 122 -0.26 2.45 -18.56
N SER A 123 -0.70 3.43 -17.78
CA SER A 123 -1.97 4.10 -18.00
C SER A 123 -1.73 5.42 -18.72
N PRO A 124 -2.27 5.59 -19.96
CA PRO A 124 -2.10 6.85 -20.68
C PRO A 124 -2.67 8.07 -19.97
N GLU A 125 -3.66 7.85 -19.11
CA GLU A 125 -4.33 8.91 -18.35
C GLU A 125 -3.45 9.43 -17.20
N LEU A 126 -2.42 8.70 -16.81
CA LEU A 126 -1.57 9.01 -15.65
C LEU A 126 -0.13 9.31 -16.07
N ARG A 127 0.03 10.13 -17.10
CA ARG A 127 1.33 10.45 -17.68
C ARG A 127 2.29 11.17 -16.73
N ASP A 128 1.73 11.86 -15.74
CA ASP A 128 2.50 12.68 -14.80
C ASP A 128 2.93 11.91 -13.53
N CYS A 129 2.70 10.63 -13.50
CA CYS A 129 3.12 9.79 -12.37
C CYS A 129 4.63 9.52 -12.36
#